data_13d3fb4abefbcc232461961ab754c90b
#
_entry.id   13d3fb4abefbcc232461961ab754c90b
#
_cell.length_a   1.000
_cell.length_b   1.000
_cell.length_c   1.000
_cell.angle_alpha   90.00
_cell.angle_beta   90.00
_cell.angle_gamma   90.00
#
_symmetry.space_group_name_H-M   'P 1'
#
loop_
_entity.id
_entity.type
_entity.pdbx_description
1 polymer ?
#
loop_
_entity_poly.entity_id
_entity_poly.type
_entity_poly.pdbx_seq_one_letter_code
_entity_poly.pdbx_strand_id
1 'polypeptide(L)'
;MLVSILIFSFGVLGLVGLQARAISLSTDAEDRNRAALLASDIASAMWLGKSVSVDTSAGSAWQKRVADQANGGLPNGSVTVTPVGTNSATIVIAWKAPSRTDSDGSTFSTQVTLP
;
A
#
# COMPACT_ATOMS: atom_id res chain seq x y z
N MET A 1 36.43 31.64 -10.30
CA MET A 1 36.53 30.19 -10.23
C MET A 1 35.98 29.61 -8.92
N LEU A 2 36.37 30.10 -7.76
CA LEU A 2 35.86 29.58 -6.48
C LEU A 2 34.34 29.75 -6.32
N VAL A 3 33.78 30.86 -6.77
CA VAL A 3 32.36 31.15 -6.69
C VAL A 3 31.57 30.20 -7.59
N SER A 4 32.08 29.89 -8.79
CA SER A 4 31.43 28.95 -9.71
C SER A 4 31.37 27.55 -9.13
N ILE A 5 32.41 27.07 -8.50
CA ILE A 5 32.44 25.75 -7.85
C ILE A 5 31.45 25.70 -6.70
N LEU A 6 31.33 26.77 -5.91
CA LEU A 6 30.36 26.85 -4.83
C LEU A 6 28.93 26.76 -5.34
N ILE A 7 28.58 27.51 -6.36
CA ILE A 7 27.24 27.51 -6.96
C ILE A 7 26.93 26.12 -7.55
N PHE A 8 27.89 25.52 -8.24
CA PHE A 8 27.72 24.18 -8.81
C PHE A 8 27.48 23.14 -7.71
N SER A 9 28.20 23.22 -6.59
CA SER A 9 28.02 22.31 -5.45
C SER A 9 26.63 22.41 -4.86
N PHE A 10 26.10 23.61 -4.68
CA PHE A 10 24.73 23.81 -4.20
C PHE A 10 23.70 23.28 -5.17
N GLY A 11 23.92 23.46 -6.47
CA GLY A 11 23.03 22.90 -7.50
C GLY A 11 22.96 21.40 -7.48
N VAL A 12 24.11 20.73 -7.34
CA VAL A 12 24.19 19.26 -7.25
C VAL A 12 23.49 18.73 -6.00
N LEU A 13 23.71 19.39 -4.85
CA LEU A 13 23.04 19.00 -3.60
C LEU A 13 21.52 19.15 -3.70
N GLY A 14 21.04 20.20 -4.37
CA GLY A 14 19.62 20.40 -4.59
C GLY A 14 19.01 19.31 -5.46
N LEU A 15 19.71 18.88 -6.52
CA LEU A 15 19.27 17.81 -7.40
C LEU A 15 19.19 16.47 -6.67
N VAL A 16 20.20 16.16 -5.87
CA VAL A 16 20.21 14.91 -5.08
C VAL A 16 19.04 14.88 -4.09
N GLY A 17 18.75 16.01 -3.45
CA GLY A 17 17.61 16.12 -2.54
C GLY A 17 16.27 15.88 -3.24
N LEU A 18 16.09 16.45 -4.43
CA LEU A 18 14.89 16.24 -5.23
C LEU A 18 14.74 14.80 -5.68
N GLN A 19 15.83 14.17 -6.11
CA GLN A 19 15.80 12.76 -6.53
C GLN A 19 15.43 11.82 -5.38
N ALA A 20 15.97 12.05 -4.19
CA ALA A 20 15.63 11.26 -3.02
C ALA A 20 14.14 11.35 -2.69
N ARG A 21 13.57 12.53 -2.77
CA ARG A 21 12.15 12.76 -2.52
C ARG A 21 11.28 12.11 -3.61
N ALA A 22 11.71 12.21 -4.87
CA ALA A 22 11.00 11.58 -5.99
C ALA A 22 10.95 10.06 -5.85
N ILE A 23 12.03 9.44 -5.42
CA ILE A 23 12.08 7.99 -5.16
C ILE A 23 11.12 7.60 -4.04
N SER A 24 11.07 8.37 -2.96
CA SER A 24 10.15 8.12 -1.85
C SER A 24 8.69 8.20 -2.29
N LEU A 25 8.33 9.23 -3.06
CA LEU A 25 6.98 9.39 -3.60
C LEU A 25 6.61 8.26 -4.57
N SER A 26 7.56 7.82 -5.39
CA SER A 26 7.37 6.71 -6.32
C SER A 26 7.11 5.39 -5.58
N THR A 27 7.82 5.14 -4.49
CA THR A 27 7.61 3.97 -3.64
C THR A 27 6.22 3.98 -3.02
N ASP A 28 5.78 5.13 -2.51
CA ASP A 28 4.43 5.28 -1.95
C ASP A 28 3.35 5.01 -3.01
N ALA A 29 3.53 5.52 -4.22
CA ALA A 29 2.60 5.28 -5.32
C ALA A 29 2.57 3.81 -5.71
N GLU A 30 3.70 3.13 -5.74
CA GLU A 30 3.80 1.71 -6.02
C GLU A 30 3.07 0.88 -4.95
N ASP A 31 3.27 1.21 -3.68
CA ASP A 31 2.59 0.52 -2.58
C ASP A 31 1.08 0.69 -2.66
N ARG A 32 0.60 1.88 -3.01
CA ARG A 32 -0.84 2.12 -3.21
C ARG A 32 -1.38 1.31 -4.36
N ASN A 33 -0.64 1.19 -5.46
CA ASN A 33 -1.03 0.36 -6.59
C ASN A 33 -1.11 -1.12 -6.20
N ARG A 34 -0.17 -1.59 -5.42
CA ARG A 34 -0.19 -2.97 -4.90
C ARG A 34 -1.39 -3.19 -3.99
N ALA A 35 -1.69 -2.23 -3.12
CA ALA A 35 -2.86 -2.30 -2.25
C ALA A 35 -4.15 -2.36 -3.07
N ALA A 36 -4.26 -1.55 -4.12
CA ALA A 36 -5.43 -1.56 -5.00
C ALA A 36 -5.58 -2.90 -5.72
N LEU A 37 -4.49 -3.49 -6.19
CA LEU A 37 -4.50 -4.82 -6.83
C LEU A 37 -4.93 -5.91 -5.85
N LEU A 38 -4.42 -5.89 -4.63
CA LEU A 38 -4.79 -6.84 -3.59
C LEU A 38 -6.26 -6.71 -3.21
N ALA A 39 -6.76 -5.48 -3.09
CA ALA A 39 -8.16 -5.23 -2.82
C ALA A 39 -9.04 -5.72 -3.96
N SER A 40 -8.60 -5.53 -5.20
CA SER A 40 -9.30 -6.05 -6.38
C SER A 40 -9.33 -7.57 -6.40
N ASP A 41 -8.24 -8.23 -6.02
CA ASP A 41 -8.19 -9.69 -5.91
C ASP A 41 -9.16 -10.21 -4.85
N ILE A 42 -9.23 -9.55 -3.69
CA ILE A 42 -10.17 -9.91 -2.63
C ILE A 42 -11.60 -9.70 -3.10
N ALA A 43 -11.87 -8.59 -3.77
CA ALA A 43 -13.20 -8.31 -4.34
C ALA A 43 -13.60 -9.38 -5.37
N SER A 44 -12.66 -9.79 -6.20
CA SER A 44 -12.90 -10.86 -7.18
C SER A 44 -13.22 -12.19 -6.50
N ALA A 45 -12.53 -12.50 -5.41
CA ALA A 45 -12.81 -13.69 -4.62
C ALA A 45 -14.23 -13.66 -4.02
N MET A 46 -14.66 -12.48 -3.56
CA MET A 46 -16.03 -12.29 -3.05
C MET A 46 -17.06 -12.50 -4.15
N TRP A 47 -16.83 -11.95 -5.33
CA TRP A 47 -17.72 -12.13 -6.47
C TRP A 47 -17.82 -13.59 -6.91
N LEU A 48 -16.67 -14.27 -6.98
CA LEU A 48 -16.63 -15.68 -7.37
C LEU A 48 -17.31 -16.58 -6.34
N GLY A 49 -17.12 -16.28 -5.06
CA GLY A 49 -17.75 -17.03 -3.96
C GLY A 49 -19.16 -16.58 -3.64
N LYS A 50 -19.64 -15.51 -4.28
CA LYS A 50 -20.95 -14.90 -4.02
C LYS A 50 -21.17 -14.56 -2.55
N SER A 51 -20.11 -14.16 -1.86
CA SER A 51 -20.14 -13.85 -0.44
C SER A 51 -19.13 -12.79 -0.12
N VAL A 52 -19.50 -11.85 0.74
CA VAL A 52 -18.57 -10.84 1.28
C VAL A 52 -17.79 -11.35 2.49
N SER A 53 -18.01 -12.60 2.88
CA SER A 53 -17.29 -13.22 3.99
C SER A 53 -15.98 -13.79 3.49
N VAL A 54 -14.88 -13.18 3.90
CA VAL A 54 -13.52 -13.61 3.55
C VAL A 54 -12.74 -13.72 4.85
N ASP A 55 -11.97 -14.79 4.98
CA ASP A 55 -11.15 -15.00 6.18
C ASP A 55 -9.93 -14.09 6.15
N THR A 56 -9.95 -13.07 6.99
CA THR A 56 -8.83 -12.13 7.18
C THR A 56 -8.29 -12.20 8.62
N SER A 57 -8.51 -13.31 9.30
CA SER A 57 -7.97 -13.52 10.65
C SER A 57 -6.43 -13.63 10.60
N ALA A 58 -5.79 -13.48 11.75
CA ALA A 58 -4.35 -13.60 11.86
C ALA A 58 -3.89 -14.97 11.38
N GLY A 59 -2.90 -15.00 10.48
CA GLY A 59 -2.39 -16.23 9.89
C GLY A 59 -3.19 -16.77 8.72
N SER A 60 -4.27 -16.10 8.30
CA SER A 60 -5.03 -16.50 7.12
C SER A 60 -4.23 -16.33 5.83
N ALA A 61 -4.68 -16.98 4.76
CA ALA A 61 -4.02 -16.90 3.46
C ALA A 61 -3.96 -15.46 2.94
N TRP A 62 -5.01 -14.69 3.13
CA TRP A 62 -5.05 -13.29 2.70
C TRP A 62 -4.09 -12.41 3.50
N GLN A 63 -4.00 -12.60 4.82
CA GLN A 63 -3.05 -11.86 5.64
C GLN A 63 -1.61 -12.16 5.23
N LYS A 64 -1.29 -13.43 4.99
CA LYS A 64 0.05 -13.82 4.52
C LYS A 64 0.36 -13.22 3.16
N ARG A 65 -0.59 -13.24 2.23
CA ARG A 65 -0.41 -12.69 0.89
C ARG A 65 -0.18 -11.18 0.92
N VAL A 66 -0.94 -10.46 1.73
CA VAL A 66 -0.82 -9.00 1.85
C VAL A 66 0.53 -8.62 2.49
N ALA A 67 1.05 -9.44 3.38
CA ALA A 67 2.32 -9.19 4.04
C ALA A 67 3.55 -9.71 3.28
N ASP A 68 3.36 -10.48 2.23
CA ASP A 68 4.46 -11.12 1.47
C ASP A 68 4.98 -10.20 0.38
N GLN A 69 5.98 -9.39 0.71
CA GLN A 69 6.57 -8.42 -0.22
C GLN A 69 7.19 -9.06 -1.45
N ALA A 70 7.71 -10.28 -1.33
CA ALA A 70 8.36 -10.98 -2.45
C ALA A 70 7.36 -11.37 -3.54
N ASN A 71 6.09 -11.51 -3.21
CA ASN A 71 5.02 -11.93 -4.12
C ASN A 71 3.93 -10.87 -4.29
N GLY A 72 4.31 -9.61 -4.30
CA GLY A 72 3.39 -8.50 -4.55
C GLY A 72 2.68 -7.97 -3.32
N GLY A 73 3.07 -8.40 -2.13
CA GLY A 73 2.54 -7.86 -0.88
C GLY A 73 3.16 -6.54 -0.48
N LEU A 74 2.81 -6.06 0.69
CA LEU A 74 3.18 -4.74 1.21
C LEU A 74 4.06 -4.86 2.45
N PRO A 75 4.95 -3.88 2.70
CA PRO A 75 5.74 -3.87 3.92
C PRO A 75 4.84 -3.71 5.15
N ASN A 76 4.95 -4.64 6.09
CA ASN A 76 4.07 -4.72 7.26
C ASN A 76 2.58 -4.68 6.89
N GLY A 77 2.24 -5.30 5.77
CA GLY A 77 0.88 -5.29 5.23
C GLY A 77 -0.10 -6.06 6.11
N SER A 78 -1.31 -5.54 6.18
CA SER A 78 -2.43 -6.20 6.84
C SER A 78 -3.71 -5.88 6.09
N VAL A 79 -4.70 -6.74 6.21
CA VAL A 79 -6.00 -6.55 5.57
C VAL A 79 -7.11 -6.78 6.58
N THR A 80 -8.14 -5.95 6.51
CA THR A 80 -9.34 -6.09 7.33
C THR A 80 -10.55 -6.00 6.40
N VAL A 81 -11.46 -6.94 6.53
CA VAL A 81 -12.74 -6.93 5.81
C VAL A 81 -13.84 -6.77 6.84
N THR A 82 -14.61 -5.70 6.73
CA THR A 82 -15.72 -5.40 7.62
C THR A 82 -17.02 -5.49 6.84
N PRO A 83 -17.88 -6.46 7.12
CA PRO A 83 -19.17 -6.56 6.44
C PRO A 83 -20.06 -5.35 6.77
N VAL A 84 -20.74 -4.85 5.73
CA VAL A 84 -21.71 -3.77 5.86
C VAL A 84 -23.04 -4.29 5.28
N GLY A 85 -23.94 -4.74 6.15
CA GLY A 85 -25.15 -5.42 5.69
C GLY A 85 -24.85 -6.83 5.19
N THR A 86 -25.71 -7.35 4.31
CA THR A 86 -25.60 -8.73 3.83
C THR A 86 -24.80 -8.88 2.54
N ASN A 87 -24.75 -7.82 1.73
CA ASN A 87 -24.16 -7.87 0.37
C ASN A 87 -23.01 -6.92 0.16
N SER A 88 -22.58 -6.24 1.18
CA SER A 88 -21.49 -5.25 1.07
C SER A 88 -20.44 -5.51 2.12
N ALA A 89 -19.21 -5.12 1.82
CA ALA A 89 -18.11 -5.15 2.77
C ALA A 89 -17.13 -4.03 2.45
N THR A 90 -16.46 -3.54 3.47
CA THR A 90 -15.36 -2.58 3.33
C THR A 90 -14.06 -3.35 3.49
N ILE A 91 -13.18 -3.24 2.48
CA ILE A 91 -11.84 -3.83 2.50
C ILE A 91 -10.86 -2.71 2.83
N VAL A 92 -10.12 -2.87 3.91
CA VAL A 92 -9.07 -1.92 4.32
C VAL A 92 -7.74 -2.64 4.31
N ILE A 93 -6.80 -2.12 3.53
CA ILE A 93 -5.43 -2.62 3.48
C ILE A 93 -4.53 -1.56 4.09
N ALA A 94 -3.76 -1.94 5.09
CA ALA A 94 -2.84 -1.06 5.80
C ALA A 94 -1.41 -1.57 5.60
N TRP A 95 -0.48 -0.65 5.49
CA TRP A 95 0.95 -0.96 5.38
C TRP A 95 1.77 0.16 5.98
N LYS A 96 3.02 -0.14 6.25
CA LYS A 96 3.96 0.85 6.78
C LYS A 96 5.32 0.64 6.12
N ALA A 97 5.79 1.65 5.39
CA ALA A 97 7.11 1.58 4.78
C ALA A 97 8.20 1.55 5.86
N PRO A 98 9.29 0.77 5.67
CA PRO A 98 10.37 0.70 6.65
C PRO A 98 11.05 2.05 6.91
N SER A 99 11.00 2.95 5.94
CA SER A 99 11.58 4.30 6.06
C SER A 99 10.74 5.26 6.91
N ARG A 100 9.49 4.90 7.21
CA ARG A 100 8.62 5.75 8.04
C ARG A 100 8.82 5.42 9.50
N THR A 101 8.98 6.46 10.30
CA THR A 101 9.21 6.35 11.75
C THR A 101 7.97 6.70 12.57
N ASP A 102 6.96 7.31 11.95
CA ASP A 102 5.70 7.64 12.62
C ASP A 102 4.87 6.36 12.87
N SER A 103 4.02 6.42 13.86
CA SER A 103 3.16 5.29 14.25
C SER A 103 2.05 5.02 13.24
N ASP A 104 1.75 6.01 12.39
CA ASP A 104 0.66 5.93 11.44
C ASP A 104 1.18 5.44 10.09
N GLY A 105 0.77 4.25 9.70
CA GLY A 105 1.02 3.71 8.37
C GLY A 105 0.09 4.35 7.34
N SER A 106 0.17 3.85 6.11
CA SER A 106 -0.73 4.20 5.03
C SER A 106 -1.87 3.20 4.96
N THR A 107 -3.03 3.63 4.46
CA THR A 107 -4.18 2.75 4.28
C THR A 107 -4.82 2.99 2.91
N PHE A 108 -5.39 1.93 2.37
CA PHE A 108 -6.25 1.97 1.19
C PHE A 108 -7.56 1.27 1.55
N SER A 109 -8.68 1.92 1.30
CA SER A 109 -9.97 1.29 1.57
C SER A 109 -10.87 1.35 0.35
N THR A 110 -11.65 0.30 0.16
CA THR A 110 -12.63 0.22 -0.90
C THR A 110 -13.84 -0.53 -0.39
N GLN A 111 -14.98 -0.32 -1.04
CA GLN A 111 -16.21 -1.01 -0.69
C GLN A 111 -16.64 -1.90 -1.85
N VAL A 112 -17.02 -3.12 -1.52
CA VAL A 112 -17.54 -4.11 -2.48
C VAL A 112 -19.03 -4.29 -2.18
N THR A 113 -19.85 -4.22 -3.22
CA THR A 113 -21.28 -4.51 -3.12
C THR A 113 -21.60 -5.61 -4.12
N LEU A 114 -22.18 -6.70 -3.62
CA LEU A 114 -22.65 -7.81 -4.45
C LEU A 114 -24.12 -7.61 -4.80
N PRO A 115 -24.56 -8.09 -5.98
CA PRO A 115 -25.98 -8.01 -6.38
C PRO A 115 -26.90 -8.86 -5.54
#